data_a0f01fbeca38bc456957cad11566b1ea
#
_entry.id   a0f01fbeca38bc456957cad11566b1ea
#
_cell.length_a   1.000
_cell.length_b   1.000
_cell.length_c   1.000
_cell.angle_alpha   90.00
_cell.angle_beta   90.00
_cell.angle_gamma   90.00
#
_symmetry.space_group_name_H-M   'P 1'
#
loop_
_entity.id
_entity.type
_entity.pdbx_description
1 polymer ?
#
loop_
_entity_poly.entity_id
_entity_poly.type
_entity_poly.pdbx_seq_one_letter_code
_entity_poly.pdbx_strand_id
1 'polypeptide(L)'
;MKKGIVLHKSSLNYGDDIQSLAAYKLVGRPDYILDRENLHLSDVNENIQLLCNGWYMENPQNWPPAENIYPFFISLHVTHNNNTIDFFFSKKLIDYYKRFEPIGCRDYHTVRLFRKIGIKAYYSGCLTLTLENKFNEKDRTDEILFVDAFNKNLPVELRTKYFNQLVPPTIRDKIKFINHSHSNPNMSIEERFKNAELLIERYSKAHLVVTSRIHCALPCVALGTPVLFLDVGFNTKKSRNRFEGVTNYFNTLNNNYFPYSGIDPVGLIFRRTELYKYYFKGKEIKYNWESPPQNPVNIGGLRKELKSKVSNFLNS
;
A
#
# COMPACT_ATOMS: atom_id res chain seq x y z
N MET A 1 28.72 -8.24 -4.21
CA MET A 1 27.63 -8.20 -5.20
C MET A 1 27.14 -6.76 -5.36
N LYS A 2 26.60 -6.41 -6.52
CA LYS A 2 25.91 -5.13 -6.74
C LYS A 2 24.59 -5.09 -5.98
N LYS A 3 24.13 -3.89 -5.62
CA LYS A 3 22.88 -3.69 -4.88
C LYS A 3 21.78 -3.17 -5.78
N GLY A 4 20.60 -3.76 -5.71
CA GLY A 4 19.48 -3.37 -6.54
C GLY A 4 18.17 -3.20 -5.74
N ILE A 5 17.27 -2.42 -6.32
CA ILE A 5 15.87 -2.29 -5.89
C ILE A 5 14.94 -2.49 -7.07
N VAL A 6 13.67 -2.75 -6.79
CA VAL A 6 12.62 -2.85 -7.81
C VAL A 6 11.86 -1.54 -7.97
N LEU A 7 11.46 -1.23 -9.20
CA LEU A 7 10.52 -0.18 -9.55
C LEU A 7 9.45 -0.76 -10.49
N HIS A 8 8.19 -0.40 -10.31
CA HIS A 8 7.14 -0.69 -11.28
C HIS A 8 7.13 0.41 -12.35
N LYS A 9 7.88 0.21 -13.44
CA LYS A 9 8.09 1.25 -14.45
C LYS A 9 6.80 1.74 -15.12
N SER A 10 5.87 0.84 -15.42
CA SER A 10 4.59 1.18 -16.07
C SER A 10 3.53 1.74 -15.12
N SER A 11 3.79 1.79 -13.81
CA SER A 11 2.81 2.30 -12.85
C SER A 11 2.69 3.82 -12.91
N LEU A 12 1.45 4.30 -12.89
CA LEU A 12 1.10 5.71 -12.73
C LEU A 12 0.73 6.06 -11.28
N ASN A 13 0.91 5.12 -10.34
CA ASN A 13 0.48 5.24 -8.95
C ASN A 13 1.68 5.60 -8.06
N TYR A 14 1.66 6.78 -7.48
CA TYR A 14 2.71 7.21 -6.54
C TYR A 14 2.92 6.26 -5.35
N GLY A 15 1.94 5.42 -5.03
CA GLY A 15 2.11 4.39 -4.01
C GLY A 15 3.18 3.36 -4.36
N ASP A 16 3.36 3.04 -5.63
CA ASP A 16 4.43 2.15 -6.09
C ASP A 16 5.78 2.88 -6.05
N ASP A 17 5.81 4.17 -6.40
CA ASP A 17 7.02 4.99 -6.30
C ASP A 17 7.46 5.16 -4.84
N ILE A 18 6.53 5.39 -3.92
CA ILE A 18 6.81 5.49 -2.47
C ILE A 18 7.38 4.17 -1.92
N GLN A 19 6.90 3.02 -2.40
CA GLN A 19 7.46 1.71 -2.01
C GLN A 19 8.90 1.55 -2.50
N SER A 20 9.17 1.92 -3.76
CA SER A 20 10.51 1.87 -4.34
C SER A 20 11.45 2.90 -3.68
N LEU A 21 10.95 4.09 -3.36
CA LEU A 21 11.69 5.11 -2.63
C LEU A 21 12.05 4.66 -1.21
N ALA A 22 11.15 3.95 -0.51
CA ALA A 22 11.47 3.39 0.80
C ALA A 22 12.60 2.35 0.71
N ALA A 23 12.58 1.49 -0.29
CA ALA A 23 13.67 0.56 -0.59
C ALA A 23 14.97 1.30 -0.94
N TYR A 24 14.90 2.33 -1.78
CA TYR A 24 16.04 3.18 -2.16
C TYR A 24 16.73 3.79 -0.93
N LYS A 25 15.95 4.35 0.00
CA LYS A 25 16.47 4.95 1.23
C LYS A 25 17.13 3.92 2.17
N LEU A 26 16.65 2.68 2.19
CA LEU A 26 17.24 1.59 2.98
C LEU A 26 18.53 1.04 2.38
N VAL A 27 18.60 0.91 1.06
CA VAL A 27 19.78 0.44 0.34
C VAL A 27 20.87 1.51 0.31
N GLY A 28 20.48 2.78 0.40
CA GLY A 28 21.37 3.93 0.26
C GLY A 28 21.49 4.34 -1.19
N ARG A 29 22.53 3.93 -1.91
CA ARG A 29 22.70 4.18 -3.34
C ARG A 29 22.72 2.85 -4.08
N PRO A 30 21.57 2.35 -4.55
CA PRO A 30 21.56 1.11 -5.33
C PRO A 30 22.32 1.30 -6.66
N ASP A 31 23.08 0.28 -7.05
CA ASP A 31 23.73 0.23 -8.35
C ASP A 31 22.70 0.09 -9.48
N TYR A 32 21.58 -0.61 -9.20
CA TYR A 32 20.54 -0.92 -10.18
C TYR A 32 19.14 -0.63 -9.66
N ILE A 33 18.30 -0.07 -10.54
CA ILE A 33 16.85 0.06 -10.34
C ILE A 33 16.19 -0.75 -11.47
N LEU A 34 15.70 -1.95 -11.12
CA LEU A 34 15.19 -2.92 -12.07
C LEU A 34 13.65 -2.83 -12.18
N ASP A 35 13.13 -3.08 -13.38
CA ASP A 35 11.71 -3.17 -13.59
C ASP A 35 11.16 -4.46 -12.97
N ARG A 36 10.23 -4.33 -12.03
CA ARG A 36 9.60 -5.45 -11.32
C ARG A 36 8.95 -6.46 -12.26
N GLU A 37 8.39 -6.01 -13.37
CA GLU A 37 7.70 -6.88 -14.34
C GLU A 37 8.63 -7.61 -15.29
N ASN A 38 9.93 -7.23 -15.32
CA ASN A 38 10.90 -7.74 -16.29
C ASN A 38 12.19 -8.28 -15.63
N LEU A 39 12.12 -8.79 -14.41
CA LEU A 39 13.30 -9.31 -13.69
C LEU A 39 13.94 -10.54 -14.33
N HIS A 40 13.24 -11.24 -15.22
CA HIS A 40 13.78 -12.38 -16.00
C HIS A 40 14.71 -11.92 -17.13
N LEU A 41 14.64 -10.66 -17.55
CA LEU A 41 15.48 -10.03 -18.57
C LEU A 41 16.59 -9.25 -17.86
N SER A 42 17.60 -9.94 -17.35
CA SER A 42 18.77 -9.25 -16.81
C SER A 42 19.85 -9.18 -17.88
N ASP A 43 20.00 -8.01 -18.49
CA ASP A 43 21.12 -7.71 -19.40
C ASP A 43 22.42 -7.41 -18.65
N VAL A 44 22.41 -7.57 -17.31
CA VAL A 44 23.53 -7.28 -16.43
C VAL A 44 24.33 -8.55 -16.20
N ASN A 45 25.63 -8.51 -16.47
CA ASN A 45 26.54 -9.65 -16.26
C ASN A 45 27.01 -9.80 -14.81
N GLU A 46 26.60 -8.90 -13.91
CA GLU A 46 27.01 -8.89 -12.50
C GLU A 46 25.94 -9.52 -11.60
N ASN A 47 26.38 -10.14 -10.52
CA ASN A 47 25.46 -10.65 -9.49
C ASN A 47 24.87 -9.50 -8.69
N ILE A 48 23.52 -9.50 -8.58
CA ILE A 48 22.76 -8.42 -7.95
C ILE A 48 22.02 -8.93 -6.71
N GLN A 49 22.32 -8.36 -5.55
CA GLN A 49 21.46 -8.47 -4.36
C GLN A 49 20.27 -7.53 -4.55
N LEU A 50 19.09 -8.09 -4.80
CA LEU A 50 17.90 -7.32 -5.15
C LEU A 50 16.90 -7.29 -3.99
N LEU A 51 16.57 -6.09 -3.52
CA LEU A 51 15.49 -5.90 -2.55
C LEU A 51 14.13 -5.98 -3.26
N CYS A 52 13.43 -7.11 -3.08
CA CYS A 52 12.16 -7.42 -3.73
C CYS A 52 10.99 -7.12 -2.80
N ASN A 53 10.37 -5.93 -2.97
CA ASN A 53 9.20 -5.50 -2.22
C ASN A 53 8.06 -5.05 -3.15
N GLY A 54 6.88 -4.83 -2.60
CA GLY A 54 5.72 -4.38 -3.35
C GLY A 54 4.77 -5.51 -3.75
N TRP A 55 3.85 -5.24 -4.66
CA TRP A 55 2.94 -6.26 -5.16
C TRP A 55 3.47 -6.92 -6.45
N TYR A 56 3.20 -8.19 -6.61
CA TYR A 56 3.57 -9.02 -7.74
C TYR A 56 2.32 -9.73 -8.27
N MET A 57 2.06 -9.85 -9.52
CA MET A 57 2.55 -9.03 -10.62
C MET A 57 1.49 -9.07 -11.75
N GLU A 58 1.68 -8.26 -12.80
CA GLU A 58 0.76 -8.24 -13.95
C GLU A 58 1.08 -9.38 -14.93
N ASN A 59 2.37 -9.64 -15.14
CA ASN A 59 2.88 -10.60 -16.13
C ASN A 59 3.60 -11.78 -15.43
N PRO A 60 2.86 -12.74 -14.84
CA PRO A 60 3.47 -13.82 -14.07
C PRO A 60 4.37 -14.74 -14.89
N GLN A 61 4.21 -14.80 -16.20
CA GLN A 61 5.09 -15.55 -17.10
C GLN A 61 6.54 -15.02 -17.11
N ASN A 62 6.75 -13.77 -16.69
CA ASN A 62 8.07 -13.14 -16.57
C ASN A 62 8.75 -13.47 -15.22
N TRP A 63 8.35 -14.54 -14.58
CA TRP A 63 8.88 -15.00 -13.30
C TRP A 63 9.44 -16.43 -13.44
N PRO A 64 10.52 -16.83 -12.80
CA PRO A 64 11.27 -16.10 -11.79
C PRO A 64 12.29 -15.09 -12.37
N PRO A 65 12.96 -14.27 -11.52
CA PRO A 65 14.10 -13.45 -11.91
C PRO A 65 15.23 -14.27 -12.53
N ALA A 66 16.09 -13.60 -13.32
CA ALA A 66 17.28 -14.19 -13.92
C ALA A 66 18.24 -14.75 -12.85
N GLU A 67 19.09 -15.70 -13.23
CA GLU A 67 19.95 -16.46 -12.30
C GLU A 67 20.99 -15.62 -11.56
N ASN A 68 21.42 -14.51 -12.14
CA ASN A 68 22.34 -13.54 -11.52
C ASN A 68 21.66 -12.59 -10.53
N ILE A 69 20.34 -12.70 -10.32
CA ILE A 69 19.57 -11.93 -9.35
C ILE A 69 19.37 -12.76 -8.08
N TYR A 70 19.85 -12.25 -6.96
CA TYR A 70 19.70 -12.81 -5.62
C TYR A 70 18.65 -12.00 -4.87
N PRO A 71 17.36 -12.41 -4.88
CA PRO A 71 16.29 -11.64 -4.30
C PRO A 71 16.23 -11.80 -2.78
N PHE A 72 16.01 -10.69 -2.09
CA PHE A 72 15.52 -10.68 -0.72
C PHE A 72 14.06 -10.27 -0.70
N PHE A 73 13.19 -11.25 -0.46
CA PHE A 73 11.76 -11.02 -0.40
C PHE A 73 11.36 -10.44 0.94
N ILE A 74 10.94 -9.18 0.92
CA ILE A 74 10.44 -8.48 2.10
C ILE A 74 9.30 -7.54 1.69
N SER A 75 8.25 -7.46 2.48
CA SER A 75 7.07 -6.66 2.17
C SER A 75 6.37 -7.07 0.86
N LEU A 76 6.47 -8.35 0.51
CA LEU A 76 5.90 -8.92 -0.71
C LEU A 76 4.38 -9.06 -0.58
N HIS A 77 3.65 -8.68 -1.61
CA HIS A 77 2.24 -9.00 -1.81
C HIS A 77 2.04 -9.67 -3.17
N VAL A 78 1.41 -10.82 -3.21
CA VAL A 78 1.02 -11.46 -4.47
C VAL A 78 -0.45 -11.16 -4.76
N THR A 79 -0.73 -10.59 -5.95
CA THR A 79 -2.09 -10.20 -6.32
C THR A 79 -3.02 -11.40 -6.42
N HIS A 80 -4.25 -11.26 -5.93
CA HIS A 80 -5.26 -12.31 -6.04
C HIS A 80 -5.90 -12.30 -7.44
N ASN A 81 -5.16 -12.85 -8.40
CA ASN A 81 -5.62 -13.18 -9.75
C ASN A 81 -5.31 -14.66 -9.96
N ASN A 82 -6.26 -15.45 -10.44
CA ASN A 82 -6.10 -16.89 -10.57
C ASN A 82 -4.86 -17.24 -11.38
N ASN A 83 -4.65 -16.62 -12.53
CA ASN A 83 -3.48 -16.88 -13.36
C ASN A 83 -2.16 -16.60 -12.63
N THR A 84 -2.09 -15.51 -11.86
CA THR A 84 -0.90 -15.15 -11.08
C THR A 84 -0.70 -16.13 -9.93
N ILE A 85 -1.75 -16.50 -9.20
CA ILE A 85 -1.67 -17.45 -8.09
C ILE A 85 -1.25 -18.82 -8.60
N ASP A 86 -1.88 -19.34 -9.62
CA ASP A 86 -1.61 -20.67 -10.17
C ASP A 86 -0.17 -20.77 -10.69
N PHE A 87 0.33 -19.69 -11.29
CA PHE A 87 1.70 -19.64 -11.78
C PHE A 87 2.72 -19.51 -10.63
N PHE A 88 2.57 -18.48 -9.78
CA PHE A 88 3.51 -18.15 -8.70
C PHE A 88 3.65 -19.27 -7.67
N PHE A 89 2.58 -20.03 -7.40
CA PHE A 89 2.56 -21.12 -6.43
C PHE A 89 2.58 -22.50 -7.08
N SER A 90 3.00 -22.57 -8.33
CA SER A 90 3.17 -23.85 -9.06
C SER A 90 4.34 -24.65 -8.49
N LYS A 91 4.23 -25.99 -8.59
CA LYS A 91 5.26 -26.93 -8.08
C LYS A 91 6.66 -26.62 -8.64
N LYS A 92 6.77 -26.19 -9.89
CA LYS A 92 8.05 -25.86 -10.55
C LYS A 92 8.81 -24.70 -9.91
N LEU A 93 8.14 -23.84 -9.13
CA LEU A 93 8.76 -22.69 -8.47
C LEU A 93 9.08 -22.95 -6.99
N ILE A 94 8.70 -24.09 -6.43
CA ILE A 94 8.94 -24.42 -5.00
C ILE A 94 10.44 -24.40 -4.71
N ASP A 95 11.25 -25.05 -5.52
CA ASP A 95 12.70 -25.14 -5.30
C ASP A 95 13.39 -23.77 -5.47
N TYR A 96 12.86 -22.92 -6.34
CA TYR A 96 13.31 -21.55 -6.44
C TYR A 96 13.09 -20.79 -5.13
N TYR A 97 11.86 -20.84 -4.56
CA TYR A 97 11.56 -20.15 -3.30
C TYR A 97 12.31 -20.70 -2.10
N LYS A 98 12.54 -22.02 -2.02
CA LYS A 98 13.32 -22.65 -0.95
C LYS A 98 14.73 -22.10 -0.82
N ARG A 99 15.33 -21.64 -1.92
CA ARG A 99 16.67 -21.03 -1.91
C ARG A 99 16.69 -19.67 -1.21
N PHE A 100 15.55 -18.99 -1.15
CA PHE A 100 15.41 -17.61 -0.68
C PHE A 100 14.45 -17.47 0.52
N GLU A 101 14.01 -18.58 1.13
CA GLU A 101 13.20 -18.51 2.34
C GLU A 101 14.03 -18.12 3.59
N PRO A 102 13.43 -17.45 4.58
CA PRO A 102 12.00 -17.20 4.72
C PRO A 102 11.53 -15.97 3.92
N ILE A 103 10.35 -16.08 3.29
CA ILE A 103 9.75 -15.02 2.50
C ILE A 103 9.03 -14.00 3.39
N GLY A 104 9.45 -12.75 3.37
CA GLY A 104 8.80 -11.66 4.10
C GLY A 104 7.61 -11.08 3.32
N CYS A 105 6.40 -11.21 3.85
CA CYS A 105 5.17 -10.80 3.20
C CYS A 105 4.54 -9.57 3.87
N ARG A 106 3.93 -8.69 3.07
CA ARG A 106 3.26 -7.48 3.54
C ARG A 106 1.93 -7.75 4.23
N ASP A 107 1.25 -8.83 3.85
CA ASP A 107 -0.07 -9.19 4.34
C ASP A 107 -0.17 -10.68 4.65
N TYR A 108 -1.11 -11.02 5.53
CA TYR A 108 -1.30 -12.42 5.97
C TYR A 108 -1.83 -13.32 4.86
N HIS A 109 -2.53 -12.78 3.87
CA HIS A 109 -2.98 -13.58 2.72
C HIS A 109 -1.78 -14.17 1.96
N THR A 110 -0.79 -13.33 1.62
CA THR A 110 0.43 -13.77 0.93
C THR A 110 1.25 -14.75 1.77
N VAL A 111 1.33 -14.55 3.10
CA VAL A 111 1.95 -15.52 4.02
C VAL A 111 1.30 -16.91 3.89
N ARG A 112 -0.04 -16.97 3.92
CA ARG A 112 -0.76 -18.24 3.82
C ARG A 112 -0.53 -18.93 2.47
N LEU A 113 -0.46 -18.19 1.38
CA LEU A 113 -0.20 -18.76 0.05
C LEU A 113 1.16 -19.46 0.00
N PHE A 114 2.24 -18.85 0.48
CA PHE A 114 3.56 -19.47 0.54
C PHE A 114 3.58 -20.68 1.47
N ARG A 115 3.01 -20.55 2.66
CA ARG A 115 2.95 -21.66 3.62
C ARG A 115 2.18 -22.87 3.09
N LYS A 116 1.13 -22.65 2.29
CA LYS A 116 0.34 -23.73 1.66
C LYS A 116 1.17 -24.61 0.72
N ILE A 117 2.21 -24.08 0.11
CA ILE A 117 3.15 -24.83 -0.75
C ILE A 117 4.43 -25.27 -0.01
N GLY A 118 4.47 -25.19 1.31
CA GLY A 118 5.58 -25.66 2.14
C GLY A 118 6.77 -24.68 2.23
N ILE A 119 6.61 -23.43 1.85
CA ILE A 119 7.65 -22.39 1.94
C ILE A 119 7.53 -21.64 3.26
N LYS A 120 8.67 -21.45 3.95
CA LYS A 120 8.71 -20.61 5.17
C LYS A 120 8.44 -19.17 4.80
N ALA A 121 7.38 -18.60 5.38
CA ALA A 121 7.00 -17.22 5.16
C ALA A 121 6.54 -16.58 6.48
N TYR A 122 6.76 -15.27 6.60
CA TYR A 122 6.40 -14.50 7.77
C TYR A 122 5.78 -13.15 7.37
N TYR A 123 5.02 -12.56 8.29
CA TYR A 123 4.51 -11.22 8.13
C TYR A 123 5.62 -10.21 8.44
N SER A 124 6.06 -9.45 7.44
CA SER A 124 7.10 -8.44 7.58
C SER A 124 6.55 -7.02 7.75
N GLY A 125 5.27 -6.80 7.46
CA GLY A 125 4.76 -5.45 7.23
C GLY A 125 5.28 -4.86 5.91
N CYS A 126 5.13 -3.54 5.74
CA CYS A 126 5.52 -2.81 4.53
C CYS A 126 6.78 -1.98 4.76
N LEU A 127 7.72 -1.96 3.80
CA LEU A 127 8.93 -1.13 3.86
C LEU A 127 8.63 0.37 4.00
N THR A 128 7.46 0.84 3.54
CA THR A 128 7.07 2.25 3.72
C THR A 128 6.94 2.66 5.19
N LEU A 129 6.82 1.70 6.13
CA LEU A 129 6.87 1.95 7.58
C LEU A 129 8.27 2.34 8.08
N THR A 130 9.30 2.19 7.26
CA THR A 130 10.67 2.62 7.60
C THR A 130 10.97 4.07 7.25
N LEU A 131 10.05 4.75 6.56
CA LEU A 131 10.18 6.18 6.25
C LEU A 131 10.25 7.00 7.55
N GLU A 132 11.10 8.01 7.52
CA GLU A 132 11.36 8.86 8.69
C GLU A 132 10.78 10.26 8.47
N ASN A 133 10.19 10.78 9.53
CA ASN A 133 9.76 12.18 9.54
C ASN A 133 11.00 13.09 9.70
N LYS A 134 11.17 13.99 8.73
CA LYS A 134 12.26 14.99 8.73
C LYS A 134 11.79 16.36 9.22
N PHE A 135 10.50 16.48 9.53
CA PHE A 135 9.87 17.76 9.89
C PHE A 135 9.54 17.77 11.38
N ASN A 136 9.63 18.94 11.98
CA ASN A 136 9.27 19.16 13.37
C ASN A 136 7.74 19.26 13.51
N GLU A 137 7.21 18.99 14.70
CA GLU A 137 5.77 19.20 14.97
C GLU A 137 5.31 20.64 14.72
N LYS A 138 6.21 21.61 14.86
CA LYS A 138 5.95 23.04 14.56
C LYS A 138 5.66 23.31 13.09
N ASP A 139 6.08 22.42 12.18
CA ASP A 139 5.83 22.53 10.75
C ASP A 139 4.46 21.97 10.35
N ARG A 140 3.72 21.41 11.31
CA ARG A 140 2.40 20.81 11.08
C ARG A 140 1.39 21.92 10.77
N THR A 141 0.67 21.75 9.66
CA THR A 141 -0.41 22.65 9.24
C THR A 141 -1.75 22.18 9.80
N ASP A 142 -2.80 22.97 9.62
CA ASP A 142 -4.18 22.57 9.93
C ASP A 142 -4.90 21.91 8.74
N GLU A 143 -4.18 21.65 7.64
CA GLU A 143 -4.74 21.01 6.44
C GLU A 143 -5.16 19.56 6.70
N ILE A 144 -6.36 19.23 6.21
CA ILE A 144 -6.88 17.87 6.15
C ILE A 144 -6.79 17.40 4.70
N LEU A 145 -5.94 16.40 4.45
CA LEU A 145 -5.73 15.90 3.10
C LEU A 145 -6.69 14.74 2.79
N PHE A 146 -7.54 14.89 1.79
CA PHE A 146 -8.33 13.83 1.20
C PHE A 146 -7.60 13.25 -0.01
N VAL A 147 -6.91 12.12 0.20
CA VAL A 147 -6.03 11.51 -0.81
C VAL A 147 -6.72 10.30 -1.41
N ASP A 148 -7.29 10.44 -2.61
CA ASP A 148 -8.09 9.38 -3.26
C ASP A 148 -9.00 8.66 -2.25
N ALA A 149 -9.67 9.42 -1.41
CA ALA A 149 -10.59 8.93 -0.42
C ALA A 149 -11.82 8.30 -1.11
N PHE A 150 -12.28 7.18 -0.58
CA PHE A 150 -13.23 6.25 -1.19
C PHE A 150 -12.71 5.52 -2.42
N ASN A 151 -13.20 4.30 -2.63
CA ASN A 151 -12.83 3.51 -3.81
C ASN A 151 -13.33 4.20 -5.08
N LYS A 152 -12.43 4.35 -6.07
CA LYS A 152 -12.75 4.98 -7.37
C LYS A 152 -13.87 4.27 -8.15
N ASN A 153 -14.14 2.99 -7.85
CA ASN A 153 -15.21 2.22 -8.47
C ASN A 153 -16.62 2.57 -7.92
N LEU A 154 -16.69 3.33 -6.82
CA LEU A 154 -17.96 3.85 -6.34
C LEU A 154 -18.45 4.98 -7.25
N PRO A 155 -19.75 5.04 -7.57
CA PRO A 155 -20.35 6.17 -8.30
C PRO A 155 -20.02 7.52 -7.63
N VAL A 156 -19.87 8.55 -8.43
CA VAL A 156 -19.52 9.90 -7.94
C VAL A 156 -20.56 10.41 -6.95
N GLU A 157 -21.84 10.17 -7.21
CA GLU A 157 -22.97 10.55 -6.37
C GLU A 157 -22.86 9.93 -4.97
N LEU A 158 -22.47 8.64 -4.90
CA LEU A 158 -22.26 7.97 -3.63
C LEU A 158 -21.04 8.53 -2.89
N ARG A 159 -19.94 8.80 -3.61
CA ARG A 159 -18.75 9.40 -2.99
C ARG A 159 -19.06 10.79 -2.42
N THR A 160 -19.81 11.59 -3.15
CA THR A 160 -20.29 12.91 -2.71
C THR A 160 -21.20 12.80 -1.47
N LYS A 161 -22.16 11.85 -1.50
CA LYS A 161 -23.03 11.60 -0.35
C LYS A 161 -22.24 11.19 0.89
N TYR A 162 -21.29 10.28 0.73
CA TYR A 162 -20.45 9.80 1.84
C TYR A 162 -19.52 10.88 2.38
N PHE A 163 -18.97 11.70 1.50
CA PHE A 163 -18.20 12.87 1.90
C PHE A 163 -19.06 13.82 2.78
N ASN A 164 -20.27 14.15 2.33
CA ASN A 164 -21.18 15.03 3.08
C ASN A 164 -21.63 14.42 4.41
N GLN A 165 -21.73 13.08 4.50
CA GLN A 165 -22.04 12.37 5.72
C GLN A 165 -20.86 12.37 6.70
N LEU A 166 -19.64 12.24 6.17
CA LEU A 166 -18.41 12.12 6.96
C LEU A 166 -17.92 13.47 7.47
N VAL A 167 -17.99 14.51 6.62
CA VAL A 167 -17.31 15.79 6.83
C VAL A 167 -18.28 16.87 7.26
N PRO A 168 -18.15 17.38 8.49
CA PRO A 168 -18.94 18.52 8.95
C PRO A 168 -18.68 19.77 8.07
N PRO A 169 -19.71 20.61 7.85
CA PRO A 169 -19.52 21.86 7.07
C PRO A 169 -18.42 22.77 7.63
N THR A 170 -18.25 22.77 8.95
CA THR A 170 -17.33 23.68 9.68
C THR A 170 -15.85 23.46 9.40
N ILE A 171 -15.47 22.31 8.80
CA ILE A 171 -14.05 22.01 8.52
C ILE A 171 -13.73 21.90 7.02
N ARG A 172 -14.71 22.14 6.15
CA ARG A 172 -14.56 21.92 4.69
C ARG A 172 -13.53 22.82 4.04
N ASP A 173 -13.33 24.00 4.56
CA ASP A 173 -12.32 24.97 4.14
C ASP A 173 -10.88 24.49 4.35
N LYS A 174 -10.67 23.64 5.37
CA LYS A 174 -9.37 23.02 5.67
C LYS A 174 -9.04 21.82 4.78
N ILE A 175 -10.01 21.32 3.99
CA ILE A 175 -9.83 20.13 3.18
C ILE A 175 -9.12 20.45 1.87
N LYS A 176 -8.08 19.65 1.57
CA LYS A 176 -7.38 19.66 0.29
C LYS A 176 -7.48 18.27 -0.35
N PHE A 177 -8.05 18.21 -1.55
CA PHE A 177 -8.12 16.98 -2.33
C PHE A 177 -6.81 16.74 -3.07
N ILE A 178 -6.30 15.54 -2.98
CA ILE A 178 -5.03 15.12 -3.58
C ILE A 178 -5.24 13.86 -4.39
N ASN A 179 -4.73 13.86 -5.61
CA ASN A 179 -4.62 12.67 -6.45
C ASN A 179 -3.32 11.90 -6.10
N HIS A 180 -3.42 10.60 -5.88
CA HIS A 180 -2.29 9.72 -5.58
C HIS A 180 -1.75 9.01 -6.83
N SER A 181 -1.91 9.62 -7.98
CA SER A 181 -1.43 9.12 -9.27
C SER A 181 -1.02 10.25 -10.19
N HIS A 182 -0.13 9.97 -11.13
CA HIS A 182 0.28 10.88 -12.18
C HIS A 182 -0.25 10.43 -13.55
N SER A 183 -0.21 11.31 -14.53
CA SER A 183 -0.69 11.05 -15.89
C SER A 183 0.44 10.85 -16.92
N ASN A 184 1.71 11.08 -16.52
CA ASN A 184 2.85 10.96 -17.44
C ASN A 184 3.50 9.57 -17.32
N PRO A 185 3.31 8.66 -18.30
CA PRO A 185 3.93 7.33 -18.29
C PRO A 185 5.44 7.37 -18.54
N ASN A 186 5.97 8.47 -19.09
CA ASN A 186 7.36 8.64 -19.46
C ASN A 186 8.17 9.48 -18.43
N MET A 187 7.62 9.62 -17.21
CA MET A 187 8.31 10.33 -16.14
C MET A 187 9.61 9.63 -15.77
N SER A 188 10.71 10.38 -15.66
CA SER A 188 11.99 9.82 -15.24
C SER A 188 11.95 9.28 -13.81
N ILE A 189 12.85 8.38 -13.45
CA ILE A 189 12.92 7.81 -12.09
C ILE A 189 13.17 8.91 -11.07
N GLU A 190 14.02 9.86 -11.39
CA GLU A 190 14.35 11.01 -10.55
C GLU A 190 13.10 11.87 -10.27
N GLU A 191 12.33 12.17 -11.30
CA GLU A 191 11.08 12.93 -11.16
C GLU A 191 10.03 12.15 -10.35
N ARG A 192 9.89 10.84 -10.59
CA ARG A 192 8.99 9.97 -9.82
C ARG A 192 9.34 9.98 -8.34
N PHE A 193 10.63 9.83 -8.01
CA PHE A 193 11.09 9.84 -6.61
C PHE A 193 10.96 11.24 -5.99
N LYS A 194 11.26 12.30 -6.73
CA LYS A 194 11.05 13.68 -6.28
C LYS A 194 9.57 13.95 -5.96
N ASN A 195 8.66 13.55 -6.83
CA ASN A 195 7.23 13.71 -6.61
C ASN A 195 6.72 12.86 -5.42
N ALA A 196 7.23 11.65 -5.26
CA ALA A 196 6.96 10.80 -4.10
C ALA A 196 7.45 11.46 -2.79
N GLU A 197 8.64 12.08 -2.79
CA GLU A 197 9.16 12.82 -1.64
C GLU A 197 8.31 14.05 -1.30
N LEU A 198 7.87 14.82 -2.30
CA LEU A 198 6.98 15.95 -2.09
C LEU A 198 5.63 15.53 -1.49
N LEU A 199 5.08 14.39 -1.91
CA LEU A 199 3.88 13.83 -1.30
C LEU A 199 4.12 13.40 0.16
N ILE A 200 5.23 12.71 0.43
CA ILE A 200 5.61 12.29 1.80
C ILE A 200 5.79 13.53 2.70
N GLU A 201 6.44 14.57 2.21
CA GLU A 201 6.58 15.84 2.93
C GLU A 201 5.21 16.44 3.24
N ARG A 202 4.31 16.50 2.26
CA ARG A 202 2.97 17.04 2.47
C ARG A 202 2.17 16.21 3.47
N TYR A 203 2.29 14.89 3.42
CA TYR A 203 1.66 14.00 4.41
C TYR A 203 2.20 14.23 5.82
N SER A 204 3.52 14.42 5.97
CA SER A 204 4.13 14.63 7.28
C SER A 204 3.69 15.92 7.96
N LYS A 205 3.32 16.94 7.18
CA LYS A 205 2.86 18.26 7.67
C LYS A 205 1.36 18.34 7.90
N ALA A 206 0.58 17.41 7.37
CA ALA A 206 -0.87 17.44 7.47
C ALA A 206 -1.38 17.22 8.91
N HIS A 207 -2.46 17.91 9.27
CA HIS A 207 -3.20 17.66 10.50
C HIS A 207 -3.80 16.24 10.53
N LEU A 208 -4.38 15.84 9.40
CA LEU A 208 -5.01 14.53 9.20
C LEU A 208 -4.94 14.14 7.73
N VAL A 209 -4.72 12.85 7.46
CA VAL A 209 -4.85 12.28 6.12
C VAL A 209 -6.03 11.31 6.09
N VAL A 210 -6.99 11.57 5.21
CA VAL A 210 -8.15 10.70 4.94
C VAL A 210 -7.93 10.02 3.59
N THR A 211 -7.88 8.71 3.56
CA THR A 211 -7.52 7.98 2.33
C THR A 211 -8.09 6.58 2.25
N SER A 212 -8.20 6.04 1.03
CA SER A 212 -8.43 4.61 0.75
C SER A 212 -7.19 3.92 0.16
N ARG A 213 -6.03 4.62 0.13
CA ARG A 213 -4.78 4.13 -0.43
C ARG A 213 -3.84 3.63 0.67
N ILE A 214 -3.50 2.34 0.66
CA ILE A 214 -2.57 1.74 1.65
C ILE A 214 -1.21 2.47 1.63
N HIS A 215 -0.67 2.78 0.44
CA HIS A 215 0.63 3.43 0.32
C HIS A 215 0.59 4.96 0.38
N CYS A 216 -0.56 5.52 0.77
CA CYS A 216 -0.68 6.82 1.40
C CYS A 216 -0.75 6.67 2.92
N ALA A 217 -1.58 5.75 3.43
CA ALA A 217 -1.81 5.54 4.85
C ALA A 217 -0.56 5.03 5.60
N LEU A 218 0.13 4.01 5.08
CA LEU A 218 1.34 3.45 5.73
C LEU A 218 2.49 4.46 5.87
N PRO A 219 2.83 5.27 4.84
CA PRO A 219 3.75 6.39 5.01
C PRO A 219 3.32 7.35 6.13
N CYS A 220 2.04 7.74 6.20
CA CYS A 220 1.54 8.61 7.26
C CYS A 220 1.75 8.01 8.66
N VAL A 221 1.50 6.70 8.85
CA VAL A 221 1.81 6.01 10.11
C VAL A 221 3.30 6.11 10.43
N ALA A 222 4.17 5.89 9.43
CA ALA A 222 5.61 6.01 9.60
C ALA A 222 6.05 7.40 10.02
N LEU A 223 5.37 8.44 9.54
CA LEU A 223 5.67 9.85 9.79
C LEU A 223 5.02 10.38 11.09
N GLY A 224 4.17 9.59 11.75
CA GLY A 224 3.41 10.01 12.93
C GLY A 224 2.22 10.92 12.60
N THR A 225 1.78 10.94 11.34
CA THR A 225 0.60 11.71 10.91
C THR A 225 -0.66 10.88 11.18
N PRO A 226 -1.70 11.43 11.82
CA PRO A 226 -2.97 10.75 11.99
C PRO A 226 -3.59 10.33 10.66
N VAL A 227 -4.15 9.12 10.60
CA VAL A 227 -4.80 8.58 9.40
C VAL A 227 -6.21 8.13 9.73
N LEU A 228 -7.16 8.54 8.88
CA LEU A 228 -8.47 7.94 8.78
C LEU A 228 -8.54 7.15 7.46
N PHE A 229 -8.51 5.83 7.58
CA PHE A 229 -8.58 4.94 6.42
C PHE A 229 -10.03 4.59 6.08
N LEU A 230 -10.43 4.85 4.84
CA LEU A 230 -11.77 4.53 4.35
C LEU A 230 -11.75 3.19 3.62
N ASP A 231 -12.06 2.12 4.33
CA ASP A 231 -12.22 0.77 3.78
C ASP A 231 -13.63 0.60 3.20
N VAL A 232 -13.96 1.40 2.19
CA VAL A 232 -15.30 1.53 1.64
C VAL A 232 -15.30 1.21 0.15
N GLY A 233 -16.19 0.30 -0.26
CA GLY A 233 -16.32 -0.12 -1.67
C GLY A 233 -15.29 -1.15 -2.13
N PHE A 234 -14.58 -1.82 -1.21
CA PHE A 234 -13.65 -2.91 -1.51
C PHE A 234 -14.30 -4.27 -1.23
N ASN A 235 -15.05 -4.81 -2.21
CA ASN A 235 -15.93 -5.96 -2.00
C ASN A 235 -15.44 -7.26 -2.65
N THR A 236 -14.35 -7.22 -3.41
CA THR A 236 -13.79 -8.41 -4.06
C THR A 236 -12.67 -9.03 -3.23
N LYS A 237 -12.46 -10.35 -3.34
CA LYS A 237 -11.31 -11.03 -2.72
C LYS A 237 -9.99 -10.35 -3.09
N LYS A 238 -9.82 -9.98 -4.37
CA LYS A 238 -8.64 -9.26 -4.87
C LYS A 238 -8.40 -7.95 -4.11
N SER A 239 -9.44 -7.19 -3.82
CA SER A 239 -9.31 -5.91 -3.10
C SER A 239 -9.14 -6.08 -1.59
N ARG A 240 -9.72 -7.14 -0.98
CA ARG A 240 -9.71 -7.39 0.47
C ARG A 240 -8.43 -8.03 0.97
N ASN A 241 -7.90 -9.02 0.26
CA ASN A 241 -6.76 -9.82 0.70
C ASN A 241 -5.51 -8.98 1.01
N ARG A 242 -5.29 -7.90 0.26
CA ARG A 242 -4.16 -6.97 0.47
C ARG A 242 -4.25 -6.14 1.75
N PHE A 243 -5.41 -6.14 2.41
CA PHE A 243 -5.66 -5.38 3.64
C PHE A 243 -5.40 -6.20 4.91
N GLU A 244 -5.29 -7.52 4.79
CA GLU A 244 -5.13 -8.41 5.94
C GLU A 244 -3.84 -8.13 6.72
N GLY A 245 -4.01 -7.68 7.96
CA GLY A 245 -2.92 -7.25 8.84
C GLY A 245 -2.49 -5.79 8.62
N VAL A 246 -2.79 -5.19 7.46
CA VAL A 246 -2.38 -3.82 7.13
C VAL A 246 -3.32 -2.78 7.74
N THR A 247 -4.64 -3.04 7.74
CA THR A 247 -5.61 -2.09 8.28
C THR A 247 -5.55 -1.91 9.80
N ASN A 248 -4.84 -2.79 10.50
CA ASN A 248 -4.61 -2.67 11.94
C ASN A 248 -3.77 -1.44 12.33
N TYR A 249 -3.03 -0.87 11.37
CA TYR A 249 -2.21 0.33 11.61
C TYR A 249 -2.97 1.64 11.61
N PHE A 250 -4.25 1.65 11.18
CA PHE A 250 -5.02 2.87 10.96
C PHE A 250 -6.32 2.90 11.77
N ASN A 251 -6.78 4.11 12.07
CA ASN A 251 -8.19 4.32 12.41
C ASN A 251 -9.01 4.12 11.13
N THR A 252 -9.98 3.17 11.15
CA THR A 252 -10.66 2.72 9.92
C THR A 252 -12.17 2.88 10.02
N LEU A 253 -12.77 3.48 8.98
CA LEU A 253 -14.21 3.42 8.73
C LEU A 253 -14.47 2.46 7.56
N ASN A 254 -15.40 1.54 7.74
CA ASN A 254 -15.73 0.51 6.77
C ASN A 254 -17.18 0.64 6.25
N ASN A 255 -17.63 -0.31 5.45
CA ASN A 255 -18.97 -0.36 4.86
C ASN A 255 -20.11 -0.28 5.88
N ASN A 256 -19.89 -0.60 7.16
CA ASN A 256 -20.92 -0.48 8.21
C ASN A 256 -21.34 0.97 8.48
N TYR A 257 -20.46 1.92 8.19
CA TYR A 257 -20.74 3.35 8.30
C TYR A 257 -21.31 3.93 7.02
N PHE A 258 -21.04 3.29 5.87
CA PHE A 258 -21.39 3.74 4.54
C PHE A 258 -22.22 2.66 3.82
N PRO A 259 -23.52 2.56 4.11
CA PRO A 259 -24.37 1.60 3.45
C PRO A 259 -24.38 1.86 1.93
N TYR A 260 -24.47 0.82 1.14
CA TYR A 260 -24.41 0.84 -0.35
C TYR A 260 -23.04 0.93 -1.00
N SER A 261 -21.97 0.88 -0.24
CA SER A 261 -20.61 0.84 -0.76
C SER A 261 -20.24 -0.51 -1.42
N GLY A 262 -21.15 -1.51 -1.33
CA GLY A 262 -21.05 -2.80 -1.98
C GLY A 262 -22.01 -2.93 -3.19
N ILE A 263 -21.64 -3.78 -4.16
CA ILE A 263 -22.61 -4.30 -5.12
C ILE A 263 -23.44 -5.37 -4.37
N ASP A 264 -24.45 -4.92 -3.66
CA ASP A 264 -25.46 -5.79 -3.09
C ASP A 264 -26.64 -5.86 -4.08
N PRO A 265 -26.87 -7.03 -4.73
CA PRO A 265 -28.01 -7.20 -5.65
C PRO A 265 -29.36 -6.93 -4.97
N VAL A 266 -29.47 -7.26 -3.70
CA VAL A 266 -30.68 -7.01 -2.87
C VAL A 266 -30.85 -5.52 -2.66
N GLY A 267 -29.77 -4.78 -2.33
CA GLY A 267 -29.78 -3.33 -2.20
C GLY A 267 -30.17 -2.61 -3.49
N LEU A 268 -29.84 -3.16 -4.68
CA LEU A 268 -30.26 -2.61 -5.97
C LEU A 268 -31.79 -2.69 -6.16
N ILE A 269 -32.42 -3.77 -5.71
CA ILE A 269 -33.87 -3.98 -5.80
C ILE A 269 -34.59 -3.05 -4.81
N PHE A 270 -34.09 -2.93 -3.58
CA PHE A 270 -34.70 -2.11 -2.52
C PHE A 270 -34.47 -0.60 -2.69
N ARG A 271 -33.51 -0.15 -3.52
CA ARG A 271 -33.21 1.28 -3.79
C ARG A 271 -34.43 2.10 -4.25
N ARG A 272 -35.49 1.45 -4.73
CA ARG A 272 -36.72 2.09 -5.22
C ARG A 272 -37.81 2.21 -4.15
N THR A 273 -37.59 1.75 -2.93
CA THR A 273 -38.60 1.76 -1.88
C THR A 273 -38.19 2.66 -0.70
N GLU A 274 -39.16 3.36 -0.08
CA GLU A 274 -38.95 4.17 1.13
C GLU A 274 -38.45 3.33 2.33
N LEU A 275 -38.76 2.02 2.36
CA LEU A 275 -38.30 1.06 3.37
C LEU A 275 -36.77 0.98 3.43
N TYR A 276 -36.10 1.29 2.34
CA TYR A 276 -34.66 1.31 2.24
C TYR A 276 -33.99 2.28 3.21
N LYS A 277 -34.58 3.44 3.50
CA LYS A 277 -34.09 4.41 4.48
C LYS A 277 -34.04 3.86 5.91
N TYR A 278 -34.89 2.89 6.23
CA TYR A 278 -34.98 2.26 7.54
C TYR A 278 -33.99 1.09 7.73
N TYR A 279 -33.83 0.25 6.71
CA TYR A 279 -33.01 -0.98 6.82
C TYR A 279 -31.52 -0.75 6.61
N PHE A 280 -31.11 0.33 5.98
CA PHE A 280 -29.73 0.58 5.58
C PHE A 280 -29.20 1.92 6.15
N LYS A 281 -29.61 2.28 7.34
CA LYS A 281 -29.02 3.41 8.05
C LYS A 281 -27.62 3.01 8.49
N GLY A 282 -26.58 3.66 7.92
CA GLY A 282 -25.21 3.48 8.38
C GLY A 282 -25.05 3.84 9.86
N LYS A 283 -24.04 3.28 10.51
CA LYS A 283 -23.67 3.69 11.86
C LYS A 283 -23.37 5.18 11.88
N GLU A 284 -23.72 5.84 12.97
CA GLU A 284 -23.34 7.23 13.19
C GLU A 284 -21.81 7.36 13.20
N ILE A 285 -21.29 8.35 12.46
CA ILE A 285 -19.86 8.62 12.42
C ILE A 285 -19.57 9.69 13.47
N LYS A 286 -18.88 9.29 14.53
CA LYS A 286 -18.33 10.19 15.55
C LYS A 286 -16.81 10.24 15.35
N TYR A 287 -16.32 11.32 14.79
CA TYR A 287 -14.89 11.52 14.56
C TYR A 287 -14.48 12.91 15.05
N ASN A 288 -13.41 12.97 15.83
CA ASN A 288 -12.89 14.24 16.32
C ASN A 288 -11.92 14.82 15.27
N TRP A 289 -12.40 15.79 14.52
CA TRP A 289 -11.65 16.43 13.44
C TRP A 289 -10.65 17.48 13.94
N GLU A 290 -10.90 18.07 15.10
CA GLU A 290 -10.01 19.06 15.72
C GLU A 290 -8.81 18.40 16.40
N SER A 291 -9.03 17.22 16.98
CA SER A 291 -8.00 16.41 17.61
C SER A 291 -8.10 14.96 17.10
N PRO A 292 -7.60 14.67 15.90
CA PRO A 292 -7.67 13.34 15.31
C PRO A 292 -6.99 12.30 16.18
N PRO A 293 -7.60 11.12 16.39
CA PRO A 293 -6.99 10.07 17.17
C PRO A 293 -5.65 9.62 16.53
N GLN A 294 -4.66 9.40 17.37
CA GLN A 294 -3.37 8.85 16.92
C GLN A 294 -3.55 7.47 16.28
N ASN A 295 -2.60 7.10 15.43
CA ASN A 295 -2.60 5.78 14.82
C ASN A 295 -2.48 4.69 15.90
N PRO A 296 -3.26 3.59 15.82
CA PRO A 296 -3.47 2.68 16.95
C PRO A 296 -2.25 1.81 17.30
N VAL A 297 -1.25 1.71 16.43
CA VAL A 297 -0.11 0.80 16.60
C VAL A 297 1.21 1.56 16.63
N ASN A 298 2.00 1.29 17.67
CA ASN A 298 3.41 1.72 17.70
C ASN A 298 4.25 0.81 16.80
N ILE A 299 4.83 1.37 15.75
CA ILE A 299 5.61 0.65 14.75
C ILE A 299 7.12 0.62 15.04
N GLY A 300 7.59 1.16 16.16
CA GLY A 300 9.02 1.32 16.46
C GLY A 300 9.79 0.00 16.40
N GLY A 301 9.26 -1.06 17.00
CA GLY A 301 9.85 -2.41 16.95
C GLY A 301 9.89 -2.98 15.53
N LEU A 302 8.78 -2.91 14.81
CA LEU A 302 8.70 -3.40 13.43
C LEU A 302 9.62 -2.62 12.48
N ARG A 303 9.70 -1.30 12.65
CA ARG A 303 10.64 -0.46 11.88
C ARG A 303 12.10 -0.89 12.09
N LYS A 304 12.49 -1.12 13.34
CA LYS A 304 13.84 -1.59 13.68
C LYS A 304 14.13 -2.96 13.06
N GLU A 305 13.17 -3.87 13.15
CA GLU A 305 13.29 -5.21 12.55
C GLU A 305 13.45 -5.16 11.03
N LEU A 306 12.60 -4.38 10.33
CA LEU A 306 12.70 -4.19 8.88
C LEU A 306 14.07 -3.66 8.46
N LYS A 307 14.56 -2.60 9.13
CA LYS A 307 15.87 -2.02 8.86
C LYS A 307 17.00 -3.03 9.08
N SER A 308 16.96 -3.76 10.19
CA SER A 308 17.96 -4.77 10.53
C SER A 308 18.01 -5.90 9.49
N LYS A 309 16.84 -6.43 9.08
CA LYS A 309 16.77 -7.51 8.08
C LYS A 309 17.33 -7.07 6.72
N VAL A 310 17.01 -5.85 6.28
CA VAL A 310 17.57 -5.31 5.03
C VAL A 310 19.09 -5.09 5.16
N SER A 311 19.55 -4.50 6.26
CA SER A 311 20.98 -4.30 6.49
C SER A 311 21.76 -5.61 6.52
N ASN A 312 21.25 -6.64 7.20
CA ASN A 312 21.88 -7.96 7.23
C ASN A 312 22.00 -8.58 5.84
N PHE A 313 20.95 -8.49 5.04
CA PHE A 313 20.98 -8.98 3.65
C PHE A 313 22.00 -8.25 2.78
N LEU A 314 22.10 -6.92 2.90
CA LEU A 314 23.01 -6.12 2.08
C LEU A 314 24.49 -6.27 2.47
N ASN A 315 24.76 -6.84 3.64
CA ASN A 315 26.12 -7.08 4.16
C ASN A 315 26.53 -8.56 4.10
N SER A 316 25.64 -9.46 3.64
CA SER A 316 25.93 -10.87 3.39
C SER A 316 26.47 -11.06 1.97
#